data_d875325656522b2bbc5d6b0c3cd44924
#
_entry.id   d875325656522b2bbc5d6b0c3cd44924
#
_cell.length_a   1.000
_cell.length_b   1.000
_cell.length_c   1.000
_cell.angle_alpha   90.00
_cell.angle_beta   90.00
_cell.angle_gamma   90.00
#
_symmetry.space_group_name_H-M   'P 1'
#
loop_
_entity.id
_entity.type
_entity.pdbx_description
1 polymer ?
#
loop_
_entity_poly.entity_id
_entity_poly.type
_entity_poly.pdbx_seq_one_letter_code
_entity_poly.pdbx_strand_id
1 'polypeptide(L)'
;HLTPRPGVSSAVVERAVAALKENVFLFTSDADSDTQYLEEQTELRLVPVDYVEHPPPYTGYFGIASDFVRSSMRGKFDGTTVILMGCDGLTFDTTAAAFIEKGAGAVVGWDGSVSASHTDEAVERLLHYLLDEGLAPREAVARAMADVGPDPSYGSKLQMYPAEKAASGAP
;
A
#
# COMPACT_ATOMS: atom_id res chain seq x y z
N HIS A 1 -14.31 -3.41 -7.39
CA HIS A 1 -15.31 -4.44 -7.67
C HIS A 1 -14.61 -5.59 -8.39
N LEU A 2 -14.40 -6.74 -7.70
CA LEU A 2 -13.91 -7.94 -8.36
C LEU A 2 -15.03 -8.52 -9.22
N THR A 3 -14.93 -8.38 -10.54
CA THR A 3 -15.88 -9.00 -11.46
C THR A 3 -15.42 -10.44 -11.73
N PRO A 4 -16.26 -11.48 -11.48
CA PRO A 4 -15.89 -12.85 -11.76
C PRO A 4 -15.62 -13.04 -13.26
N ARG A 5 -14.50 -13.67 -13.60
CA ARG A 5 -14.25 -14.12 -14.98
C ARG A 5 -15.20 -15.27 -15.33
N PRO A 6 -15.68 -15.40 -16.59
CA PRO A 6 -16.50 -16.52 -17.02
C PRO A 6 -15.82 -17.86 -16.67
N GLY A 7 -16.54 -18.74 -15.97
CA GLY A 7 -16.06 -20.07 -15.56
C GLY A 7 -15.48 -20.16 -14.15
N VAL A 8 -15.30 -19.05 -13.42
CA VAL A 8 -14.89 -19.08 -12.02
C VAL A 8 -16.12 -19.24 -11.12
N SER A 9 -16.10 -20.23 -10.21
CA SER A 9 -17.23 -20.47 -9.30
C SER A 9 -17.38 -19.34 -8.28
N SER A 10 -18.60 -19.05 -7.88
CA SER A 10 -18.93 -18.02 -6.85
C SER A 10 -18.12 -18.22 -5.57
N ALA A 11 -17.95 -19.47 -5.13
CA ALA A 11 -17.20 -19.82 -3.93
C ALA A 11 -15.68 -19.48 -4.02
N VAL A 12 -15.09 -19.54 -5.23
CA VAL A 12 -13.71 -19.11 -5.44
C VAL A 12 -13.60 -17.60 -5.38
N VAL A 13 -14.56 -16.89 -5.98
CA VAL A 13 -14.62 -15.42 -5.93
C VAL A 13 -14.80 -14.93 -4.50
N GLU A 14 -15.72 -15.52 -3.74
CA GLU A 14 -15.96 -15.15 -2.33
C GLU A 14 -14.70 -15.35 -1.46
N ARG A 15 -13.97 -16.46 -1.66
CA ARG A 15 -12.70 -16.71 -0.96
C ARG A 15 -11.63 -15.69 -1.35
N ALA A 16 -11.52 -15.35 -2.64
CA ALA A 16 -10.60 -14.34 -3.10
C ALA A 16 -10.92 -12.96 -2.51
N VAL A 17 -12.20 -12.57 -2.53
CA VAL A 17 -12.67 -11.32 -1.91
C VAL A 17 -12.34 -11.29 -0.42
N ALA A 18 -12.59 -12.38 0.31
CA ALA A 18 -12.29 -12.47 1.73
C ALA A 18 -10.78 -12.37 2.02
N ALA A 19 -9.95 -13.06 1.23
CA ALA A 19 -8.49 -13.04 1.39
C ALA A 19 -7.87 -11.67 1.07
N LEU A 20 -8.48 -10.92 0.16
CA LEU A 20 -7.95 -9.64 -0.31
C LEU A 20 -8.59 -8.41 0.34
N LYS A 21 -9.59 -8.61 1.20
CA LYS A 21 -10.42 -7.53 1.78
C LYS A 21 -9.62 -6.45 2.51
N GLU A 22 -8.51 -6.83 3.14
CA GLU A 22 -7.67 -5.95 3.94
C GLU A 22 -6.29 -5.74 3.31
N ASN A 23 -6.21 -5.81 1.97
CA ASN A 23 -4.97 -5.53 1.25
C ASN A 23 -4.99 -4.14 0.61
N VAL A 24 -3.86 -3.48 0.68
CA VAL A 24 -3.54 -2.33 -0.18
C VAL A 24 -2.84 -2.90 -1.42
N PHE A 25 -3.40 -2.63 -2.60
CA PHE A 25 -2.83 -3.10 -3.86
C PHE A 25 -1.91 -2.03 -4.45
N LEU A 26 -0.70 -2.46 -4.83
CA LEU A 26 0.22 -1.60 -5.56
C LEU A 26 0.01 -1.83 -7.05
N PHE A 27 -0.45 -0.81 -7.76
CA PHE A 27 -0.67 -0.88 -9.19
C PHE A 27 0.66 -1.02 -9.94
N THR A 28 0.69 -1.90 -10.94
CA THR A 28 1.79 -1.98 -11.88
C THR A 28 1.44 -1.26 -13.18
N SER A 29 2.42 -1.10 -14.07
CA SER A 29 2.17 -0.64 -15.44
C SER A 29 1.85 -1.78 -16.41
N ASP A 30 1.91 -3.04 -15.95
CA ASP A 30 1.65 -4.21 -16.78
C ASP A 30 0.15 -4.43 -16.91
N ALA A 31 -0.33 -4.49 -18.16
CA ALA A 31 -1.71 -4.84 -18.44
C ALA A 31 -2.03 -6.25 -17.91
N ASP A 32 -3.21 -6.41 -17.32
CA ASP A 32 -3.63 -7.71 -16.83
C ASP A 32 -3.82 -8.69 -18.00
N SER A 33 -3.59 -9.97 -17.73
CA SER A 33 -3.56 -11.03 -18.75
C SER A 33 -4.01 -12.36 -18.16
N ASP A 34 -4.82 -13.10 -18.93
CA ASP A 34 -5.28 -14.44 -18.55
C ASP A 34 -4.22 -15.52 -18.72
N THR A 35 -3.06 -15.17 -19.30
CA THR A 35 -2.02 -16.14 -19.67
C THR A 35 -0.66 -15.86 -19.06
N GLN A 36 -0.47 -14.67 -18.48
CA GLN A 36 0.79 -14.29 -17.84
C GLN A 36 0.69 -14.44 -16.32
N TYR A 37 1.80 -14.76 -15.67
CA TYR A 37 1.91 -14.84 -14.21
C TYR A 37 0.85 -15.72 -13.55
N LEU A 38 0.54 -16.88 -14.19
CA LEU A 38 -0.55 -17.77 -13.76
C LEU A 38 -0.41 -18.28 -12.32
N GLU A 39 0.82 -18.53 -11.88
CA GLU A 39 1.10 -18.95 -10.50
C GLU A 39 0.72 -17.84 -9.52
N GLU A 40 1.22 -16.63 -9.74
CA GLU A 40 0.93 -15.48 -8.89
C GLU A 40 -0.57 -15.13 -8.86
N GLN A 41 -1.25 -15.28 -10.00
CA GLN A 41 -2.70 -15.05 -10.05
C GLN A 41 -3.48 -16.14 -9.31
N THR A 42 -3.06 -17.42 -9.45
CA THR A 42 -3.71 -18.54 -8.77
C THR A 42 -3.57 -18.43 -7.25
N GLU A 43 -2.43 -17.94 -6.78
CA GLU A 43 -2.13 -17.75 -5.36
C GLU A 43 -2.57 -16.36 -4.83
N LEU A 44 -3.29 -15.58 -5.64
CA LEU A 44 -3.77 -14.24 -5.31
C LEU A 44 -2.66 -13.25 -4.93
N ARG A 45 -1.44 -13.49 -5.40
CA ARG A 45 -0.31 -12.56 -5.22
C ARG A 45 -0.39 -11.38 -6.19
N LEU A 46 -0.86 -11.66 -7.43
CA LEU A 46 -1.24 -10.66 -8.42
C LEU A 46 -2.72 -10.77 -8.71
N VAL A 47 -3.38 -9.64 -8.78
CA VAL A 47 -4.82 -9.55 -9.07
C VAL A 47 -5.08 -8.51 -10.16
N PRO A 48 -6.11 -8.70 -10.99
CA PRO A 48 -6.55 -7.63 -11.91
C PRO A 48 -7.11 -6.47 -11.10
N VAL A 49 -6.62 -5.28 -11.38
CA VAL A 49 -7.08 -4.01 -10.76
C VAL A 49 -7.39 -3.00 -11.85
N ASP A 50 -8.33 -2.09 -11.57
CA ASP A 50 -8.68 -1.03 -12.49
C ASP A 50 -9.16 0.21 -11.72
N TYR A 51 -9.07 1.37 -12.36
CA TYR A 51 -9.63 2.61 -11.84
C TYR A 51 -11.15 2.63 -12.09
N VAL A 52 -11.92 2.98 -11.06
CA VAL A 52 -13.39 2.97 -11.08
C VAL A 52 -13.97 3.88 -12.19
N GLU A 53 -13.21 4.87 -12.64
CA GLU A 53 -13.66 5.90 -13.58
C GLU A 53 -13.35 5.59 -15.05
N HIS A 54 -12.76 4.44 -15.37
CA HIS A 54 -12.45 4.08 -16.75
C HIS A 54 -13.67 3.47 -17.46
N PRO A 55 -14.27 4.14 -18.45
CA PRO A 55 -15.32 3.53 -19.25
C PRO A 55 -14.76 2.44 -20.18
N PRO A 56 -15.50 1.38 -20.50
CA PRO A 56 -15.09 0.37 -21.48
C PRO A 56 -14.88 0.99 -22.89
N PRO A 57 -13.93 0.45 -23.71
CA PRO A 57 -13.05 -0.68 -23.41
C PRO A 57 -11.83 -0.24 -22.58
N TYR A 58 -11.67 -0.80 -21.43
CA TYR A 58 -10.51 -0.56 -20.57
C TYR A 58 -9.61 -1.78 -20.53
N THR A 59 -8.33 -1.54 -20.35
CA THR A 59 -7.35 -2.56 -20.04
C THR A 59 -7.03 -2.42 -18.56
N GLY A 60 -7.38 -3.43 -17.75
CA GLY A 60 -6.98 -3.50 -16.37
C GLY A 60 -5.46 -3.67 -16.25
N TYR A 61 -4.95 -3.51 -15.07
CA TYR A 61 -3.54 -3.70 -14.74
C TYR A 61 -3.38 -4.81 -13.70
N PHE A 62 -2.18 -5.33 -13.57
CA PHE A 62 -1.88 -6.16 -12.40
C PHE A 62 -1.68 -5.28 -11.17
N GLY A 63 -2.34 -5.66 -10.07
CA GLY A 63 -2.10 -5.14 -8.73
C GLY A 63 -1.33 -6.16 -7.90
N ILE A 64 -0.31 -5.70 -7.21
CA ILE A 64 0.50 -6.48 -6.28
C ILE A 64 -0.22 -6.53 -4.94
N ALA A 65 -0.52 -7.75 -4.46
CA ALA A 65 -1.01 -7.99 -3.12
C ALA A 65 0.14 -8.19 -2.12
N SER A 66 -0.16 -8.16 -0.82
CA SER A 66 0.84 -8.33 0.24
C SER A 66 1.66 -9.63 0.11
N ASP A 67 1.05 -10.73 -0.33
CA ASP A 67 1.73 -12.01 -0.49
C ASP A 67 2.70 -12.04 -1.67
N PHE A 68 2.55 -11.17 -2.66
CA PHE A 68 3.58 -10.98 -3.68
C PHE A 68 4.85 -10.39 -3.05
N VAL A 69 4.70 -9.39 -2.17
CA VAL A 69 5.83 -8.80 -1.46
C VAL A 69 6.54 -9.87 -0.63
N ARG A 70 5.79 -10.71 0.11
CA ARG A 70 6.35 -11.77 0.97
C ARG A 70 7.10 -12.84 0.19
N SER A 71 6.52 -13.33 -0.91
CA SER A 71 6.89 -14.59 -1.54
C SER A 71 7.53 -14.44 -2.92
N SER A 72 7.06 -13.51 -3.76
CA SER A 72 7.53 -13.35 -5.15
C SER A 72 8.64 -12.32 -5.30
N MET A 73 8.66 -11.26 -4.48
CA MET A 73 9.77 -10.31 -4.51
C MET A 73 11.06 -10.95 -4.01
N ARG A 74 12.11 -10.85 -4.81
CA ARG A 74 13.45 -11.34 -4.45
C ARG A 74 14.19 -10.29 -3.63
N GLY A 75 15.08 -10.76 -2.73
CA GLY A 75 15.88 -9.86 -1.87
C GLY A 75 15.14 -9.42 -0.62
N LYS A 76 15.74 -8.44 0.06
CA LYS A 76 15.28 -7.88 1.32
C LYS A 76 15.34 -6.37 1.27
N PHE A 77 14.58 -5.72 2.15
CA PHE A 77 14.55 -4.26 2.28
C PHE A 77 15.48 -3.71 3.37
N ASP A 78 16.21 -4.56 4.04
CA ASP A 78 17.23 -4.31 5.10
C ASP A 78 17.30 -2.86 5.64
N GLY A 79 16.41 -2.52 6.58
CA GLY A 79 16.34 -1.21 7.22
C GLY A 79 15.78 -0.07 6.36
N THR A 80 15.36 -0.34 5.13
CA THR A 80 14.80 0.66 4.22
C THR A 80 13.50 1.26 4.76
N THR A 81 13.30 2.56 4.60
CA THR A 81 11.99 3.19 4.76
C THR A 81 11.24 3.12 3.43
N VAL A 82 10.11 2.42 3.41
CA VAL A 82 9.20 2.34 2.26
C VAL A 82 8.19 3.47 2.36
N ILE A 83 8.00 4.24 1.29
CA ILE A 83 7.08 5.38 1.27
C ILE A 83 6.00 5.12 0.21
N LEU A 84 4.74 4.99 0.64
CA LEU A 84 3.56 4.74 -0.19
C LEU A 84 2.74 6.04 -0.25
N MET A 85 2.94 6.84 -1.31
CA MET A 85 2.35 8.18 -1.40
C MET A 85 0.97 8.23 -2.09
N GLY A 86 0.45 7.08 -2.53
CA GLY A 86 -0.93 6.98 -3.04
C GLY A 86 -1.97 6.97 -1.93
N CYS A 87 -3.24 7.12 -2.34
CA CYS A 87 -4.39 6.94 -1.45
C CYS A 87 -4.33 5.59 -0.74
N ASP A 88 -4.82 5.57 0.49
CA ASP A 88 -5.06 4.34 1.26
C ASP A 88 -3.81 3.48 1.55
N GLY A 89 -2.60 4.05 1.43
CA GLY A 89 -1.33 3.33 1.60
C GLY A 89 -1.18 2.59 2.94
N LEU A 90 -1.80 3.10 4.00
CA LEU A 90 -1.86 2.50 5.34
C LEU A 90 -3.28 2.40 5.90
N THR A 91 -4.31 2.34 5.05
CA THR A 91 -5.68 2.02 5.49
C THR A 91 -5.76 0.63 6.12
N PHE A 92 -4.94 -0.30 5.62
CA PHE A 92 -4.75 -1.64 6.18
C PHE A 92 -3.25 -1.94 6.35
N ASP A 93 -2.92 -2.70 7.39
CA ASP A 93 -1.54 -3.00 7.76
C ASP A 93 -0.91 -4.15 6.95
N THR A 94 -1.70 -4.94 6.24
CA THR A 94 -1.25 -6.19 5.60
C THR A 94 -0.09 -6.02 4.63
N THR A 95 -0.15 -5.00 3.77
CA THR A 95 0.92 -4.72 2.79
C THR A 95 2.14 -4.11 3.49
N ALA A 96 1.94 -3.23 4.45
CA ALA A 96 3.03 -2.67 5.26
C ALA A 96 3.75 -3.76 6.07
N ALA A 97 2.98 -4.66 6.71
CA ALA A 97 3.55 -5.81 7.43
C ALA A 97 4.41 -6.69 6.52
N ALA A 98 3.98 -6.92 5.28
CA ALA A 98 4.76 -7.69 4.31
C ALA A 98 6.14 -7.06 4.02
N PHE A 99 6.22 -5.75 3.90
CA PHE A 99 7.52 -5.05 3.75
C PHE A 99 8.38 -5.18 5.00
N ILE A 100 7.80 -5.06 6.20
CA ILE A 100 8.54 -5.24 7.46
C ILE A 100 9.06 -6.68 7.59
N GLU A 101 8.25 -7.69 7.27
CA GLU A 101 8.66 -9.11 7.24
C GLU A 101 9.83 -9.35 6.26
N LYS A 102 9.93 -8.55 5.20
CA LYS A 102 11.04 -8.57 4.24
C LYS A 102 12.22 -7.69 4.66
N GLY A 103 12.21 -7.14 5.87
CA GLY A 103 13.34 -6.41 6.46
C GLY A 103 13.25 -4.89 6.39
N ALA A 104 12.17 -4.30 5.89
CA ALA A 104 11.99 -2.85 5.95
C ALA A 104 11.95 -2.37 7.41
N GLY A 105 12.61 -1.24 7.68
CA GLY A 105 12.62 -0.62 9.01
C GLY A 105 11.32 0.15 9.31
N ALA A 106 10.69 0.69 8.28
CA ALA A 106 9.44 1.43 8.39
C ALA A 106 8.69 1.43 7.04
N VAL A 107 7.38 1.58 7.11
CA VAL A 107 6.52 1.92 5.96
C VAL A 107 5.76 3.18 6.31
N VAL A 108 5.75 4.17 5.41
CA VAL A 108 5.04 5.44 5.55
C VAL A 108 3.96 5.50 4.47
N GLY A 109 2.77 5.95 4.81
CA GLY A 109 1.66 6.07 3.88
C GLY A 109 0.47 6.80 4.49
N TRP A 110 -0.55 7.05 3.69
CA TRP A 110 -1.79 7.70 4.10
C TRP A 110 -2.80 6.69 4.64
N ASP A 111 -3.52 7.05 5.71
CA ASP A 111 -4.58 6.24 6.32
C ASP A 111 -5.94 6.34 5.59
N GLY A 112 -5.98 7.03 4.47
CA GLY A 112 -7.16 7.22 3.64
C GLY A 112 -6.80 7.88 2.31
N SER A 113 -7.81 8.33 1.58
CA SER A 113 -7.63 9.05 0.33
C SER A 113 -6.91 10.38 0.55
N VAL A 114 -6.10 10.80 -0.41
CA VAL A 114 -5.32 12.04 -0.37
C VAL A 114 -5.35 12.74 -1.72
N SER A 115 -5.38 14.07 -1.73
CA SER A 115 -5.26 14.86 -2.95
C SER A 115 -3.80 14.90 -3.44
N ALA A 116 -3.62 14.89 -4.77
CA ALA A 116 -2.29 14.82 -5.38
C ALA A 116 -1.37 15.95 -4.91
N SER A 117 -1.86 17.19 -4.88
CA SER A 117 -1.06 18.33 -4.44
C SER A 117 -0.65 18.25 -2.96
N HIS A 118 -1.53 17.70 -2.10
CA HIS A 118 -1.22 17.57 -0.68
C HIS A 118 -0.21 16.46 -0.40
N THR A 119 -0.33 15.32 -1.12
CA THR A 119 0.69 14.26 -1.00
C THR A 119 2.05 14.72 -1.51
N ASP A 120 2.11 15.52 -2.59
CA ASP A 120 3.36 16.08 -3.10
C ASP A 120 4.05 17.00 -2.07
N GLU A 121 3.28 17.90 -1.44
CA GLU A 121 3.81 18.77 -0.38
C GLU A 121 4.28 17.97 0.84
N ALA A 122 3.49 16.98 1.27
CA ALA A 122 3.84 16.15 2.41
C ALA A 122 5.11 15.32 2.16
N VAL A 123 5.29 14.76 0.95
CA VAL A 123 6.49 13.99 0.62
C VAL A 123 7.73 14.88 0.53
N GLU A 124 7.60 16.09 0.02
CA GLU A 124 8.71 17.05 0.01
C GLU A 124 9.21 17.31 1.44
N ARG A 125 8.30 17.61 2.38
CA ARG A 125 8.64 17.80 3.79
C ARG A 125 9.24 16.54 4.43
N LEU A 126 8.60 15.39 4.19
CA LEU A 126 9.08 14.11 4.71
C LEU A 126 10.51 13.80 4.25
N LEU A 127 10.79 13.96 2.95
CA LEU A 127 12.13 13.71 2.40
C LEU A 127 13.16 14.71 2.93
N HIS A 128 12.82 15.99 3.07
CA HIS A 128 13.67 16.98 3.72
C HIS A 128 14.06 16.52 5.14
N TYR A 129 13.09 16.13 5.96
CA TYR A 129 13.38 15.66 7.32
C TYR A 129 14.17 14.37 7.38
N LEU A 130 13.91 13.43 6.48
CA LEU A 130 14.63 12.15 6.43
C LEU A 130 16.06 12.30 5.91
N LEU A 131 16.25 13.07 4.84
CA LEU A 131 17.50 13.09 4.07
C LEU A 131 18.42 14.27 4.43
N ASP A 132 17.86 15.46 4.63
CA ASP A 132 18.65 16.66 4.90
C ASP A 132 18.88 16.85 6.41
N GLU A 133 17.87 16.58 7.24
CA GLU A 133 18.01 16.68 8.70
C GLU A 133 18.40 15.35 9.35
N GLY A 134 18.30 14.23 8.64
CA GLY A 134 18.69 12.91 9.14
C GLY A 134 17.80 12.39 10.28
N LEU A 135 16.54 12.81 10.33
CA LEU A 135 15.63 12.41 11.40
C LEU A 135 15.21 10.95 11.24
N ALA A 136 14.89 10.30 12.36
CA ALA A 136 14.26 8.99 12.34
C ALA A 136 12.89 9.06 11.65
N PRO A 137 12.45 8.01 10.94
CA PRO A 137 11.22 8.05 10.14
C PRO A 137 9.98 8.52 10.93
N ARG A 138 9.84 8.12 12.18
CA ARG A 138 8.74 8.54 13.05
C ARG A 138 8.73 10.04 13.31
N GLU A 139 9.89 10.59 13.62
CA GLU A 139 10.02 12.03 13.87
C GLU A 139 9.80 12.82 12.58
N ALA A 140 10.33 12.34 11.46
CA ALA A 140 10.14 12.95 10.14
C ALA A 140 8.65 13.01 9.76
N VAL A 141 7.91 11.90 9.94
CA VAL A 141 6.44 11.87 9.71
C VAL A 141 5.71 12.84 10.64
N ALA A 142 6.06 12.87 11.93
CA ALA A 142 5.42 13.77 12.88
C ALA A 142 5.65 15.25 12.52
N ARG A 143 6.86 15.63 12.09
CA ARG A 143 7.17 17.00 11.65
C ARG A 143 6.50 17.34 10.31
N ALA A 144 6.56 16.47 9.34
CA ALA A 144 5.86 16.69 8.07
C ALA A 144 4.36 16.93 8.30
N MET A 145 3.71 16.12 9.17
CA MET A 145 2.31 16.31 9.53
C MET A 145 2.04 17.57 10.37
N ALA A 146 3.00 18.04 11.14
CA ALA A 146 2.88 19.33 11.84
C ALA A 146 2.90 20.51 10.86
N ASP A 147 3.67 20.40 9.77
CA ASP A 147 3.80 21.46 8.76
C ASP A 147 2.59 21.50 7.81
N VAL A 148 2.20 20.35 7.25
CA VAL A 148 1.17 20.31 6.20
C VAL A 148 -0.24 20.01 6.74
N GLY A 149 -0.34 19.36 7.88
CA GLY A 149 -1.62 18.94 8.47
C GLY A 149 -2.30 17.77 7.72
N PRO A 150 -3.50 17.37 8.16
CA PRO A 150 -4.34 16.40 7.45
C PRO A 150 -4.76 16.92 6.08
N ASP A 151 -5.01 16.00 5.12
CA ASP A 151 -5.54 16.38 3.82
C ASP A 151 -6.83 17.21 3.96
N PRO A 152 -6.91 18.40 3.36
CA PRO A 152 -8.05 19.30 3.55
C PRO A 152 -9.34 18.80 2.93
N SER A 153 -9.27 17.88 1.96
CA SER A 153 -10.43 17.34 1.24
C SER A 153 -10.95 16.05 1.89
N TYR A 154 -10.05 15.22 2.39
CA TYR A 154 -10.37 13.87 2.89
C TYR A 154 -10.13 13.70 4.40
N GLY A 155 -9.34 14.57 5.03
CA GLY A 155 -9.02 14.51 6.45
C GLY A 155 -8.01 13.41 6.82
N SER A 156 -7.48 12.69 5.83
CA SER A 156 -6.50 11.63 6.01
C SER A 156 -5.17 12.17 6.52
N LYS A 157 -4.40 11.30 7.16
CA LYS A 157 -3.12 11.64 7.77
C LYS A 157 -2.03 10.71 7.26
N LEU A 158 -0.85 11.27 7.07
CA LEU A 158 0.35 10.49 6.83
C LEU A 158 0.75 9.78 8.13
N GLN A 159 0.94 8.47 8.07
CA GLN A 159 1.26 7.62 9.21
C GLN A 159 2.49 6.76 8.93
N MET A 160 3.00 6.11 9.97
CA MET A 160 4.10 5.17 9.89
C MET A 160 3.70 3.82 10.50
N TYR A 161 4.05 2.73 9.80
CA TYR A 161 3.97 1.38 10.32
C TYR A 161 5.40 0.81 10.55
N PRO A 162 5.66 0.04 11.63
CA PRO A 162 4.71 -0.24 12.69
C PRO A 162 4.42 1.00 13.55
N ALA A 163 3.17 1.12 13.95
CA ALA A 163 2.80 2.10 14.97
C ALA A 163 3.57 1.83 16.27
N GLU A 164 3.75 2.85 17.10
CA GLU A 164 4.34 2.64 18.42
C GLU A 164 3.46 1.64 19.20
N LYS A 165 4.06 0.56 19.72
CA LYS A 165 3.38 -0.20 20.77
C LYS A 165 3.12 0.78 21.89
N ALA A 166 1.85 1.08 22.17
CA ALA A 166 1.49 1.80 23.38
C ALA A 166 2.29 1.15 24.50
N ALA A 167 3.12 1.95 25.17
CA ALA A 167 3.91 1.44 26.28
C ALA A 167 2.92 0.73 27.23
N SER A 168 2.96 -0.60 27.24
CA SER A 168 2.17 -1.38 28.18
C SER A 168 2.66 -0.94 29.54
N GLY A 169 1.84 -0.11 30.20
CA GLY A 169 2.11 0.32 31.57
C GLY A 169 2.46 -0.93 32.37
N ALA A 170 3.69 -0.98 32.83
CA ALA A 170 4.07 -1.96 33.83
C ALA A 170 3.26 -1.67 35.10
N PRO A 171 2.77 -2.69 35.77
CA PRO A 171 2.02 -2.54 37.01
C PRO A 171 2.89 -1.95 38.13
#